data_fd977f9918479ce22db1f7d7cadd4dc3
#
_entry.id   fd977f9918479ce22db1f7d7cadd4dc3
#
_cell.length_a   1.000
_cell.length_b   1.000
_cell.length_c   1.000
_cell.angle_alpha   90.00
_cell.angle_beta   90.00
_cell.angle_gamma   90.00
#
_symmetry.space_group_name_H-M   'P 1'
#
loop_
_entity.id
_entity.type
_entity.pdbx_description
1 polymer ?
#
loop_
_entity_poly.entity_id
_entity_poly.type
_entity_poly.pdbx_seq_one_letter_code
_entity_poly.pdbx_strand_id
1 'polypeptide(L)'
;MKKIVTTLCMALAAVAMMAQQPVITFSKTEHDFGKINEGDGRVSVVFEFKNEGMAPLILSNVRASCGCTTPTWTKEPVEPGQNGSITVTYNPNGRPGRFQKTVTITSNATEPTVRVYIKGEVIPKSAKPVNKYTVAVGALSMKEKTLDLGTIKKGESKKGEMEYANLTKEEHRVELATNAADAYLVNQVTLAAPKANEIGKFVFALDTKATKMYGPVEAYAYVVVDGKREISETYKLTVKANIVEDFSNMTVEQKQQAPIIEVNNELNAGKIAAGKTLKFAFPIKNIGVNPLEIRRIYTTEKALSIKQPKAIKSGKKSMVSVDIHTKDLKAGAYSREVVIITNDYMNPVKRVKLSFVVE
;
A
#
# COMPACT_ATOMS: atom_id res chain seq x y z
N MET A 1 65.74 -64.61 -3.35
CA MET A 1 64.33 -64.88 -2.97
C MET A 1 63.89 -64.13 -1.68
N LYS A 2 64.69 -64.12 -0.61
CA LYS A 2 64.30 -63.38 0.64
C LYS A 2 64.07 -61.89 0.46
N LYS A 3 64.86 -61.17 -0.35
CA LYS A 3 64.67 -59.72 -0.59
C LYS A 3 63.40 -59.40 -1.38
N ILE A 4 63.02 -60.27 -2.33
CA ILE A 4 61.77 -60.04 -3.12
C ILE A 4 60.51 -60.27 -2.27
N VAL A 5 60.55 -61.27 -1.39
CA VAL A 5 59.40 -61.54 -0.48
C VAL A 5 59.23 -60.41 0.52
N THR A 6 60.32 -59.82 1.06
CA THR A 6 60.28 -58.70 2.00
C THR A 6 59.74 -57.44 1.32
N THR A 7 60.12 -57.16 0.07
CA THR A 7 59.60 -56.00 -0.68
C THR A 7 58.08 -56.15 -1.05
N LEU A 8 57.71 -57.39 -1.38
CA LEU A 8 56.26 -57.67 -1.69
C LEU A 8 55.40 -57.61 -0.45
N CYS A 9 55.89 -58.09 0.72
CA CYS A 9 55.16 -57.93 1.99
C CYS A 9 55.07 -56.51 2.45
N MET A 10 56.06 -55.62 2.25
CA MET A 10 55.98 -54.19 2.53
C MET A 10 55.05 -53.47 1.59
N ALA A 11 54.99 -53.82 0.31
CA ALA A 11 54.05 -53.27 -0.64
C ALA A 11 52.59 -53.67 -0.32
N LEU A 12 52.32 -54.91 0.06
CA LEU A 12 51.02 -55.38 0.51
C LEU A 12 50.56 -54.67 1.83
N ALA A 13 51.47 -54.45 2.77
CA ALA A 13 51.20 -53.77 4.01
C ALA A 13 50.83 -52.26 3.78
N ALA A 14 51.53 -51.59 2.84
CA ALA A 14 51.24 -50.22 2.46
C ALA A 14 49.88 -50.05 1.79
N VAL A 15 49.46 -51.00 0.94
CA VAL A 15 48.14 -51.03 0.32
C VAL A 15 47.00 -51.30 1.34
N ALA A 16 47.30 -52.18 2.33
CA ALA A 16 46.36 -52.45 3.42
C ALA A 16 46.15 -51.24 4.35
N MET A 17 47.18 -50.39 4.57
CA MET A 17 47.03 -49.15 5.36
C MET A 17 46.22 -48.08 4.62
N MET A 18 46.22 -47.97 3.30
CA MET A 18 45.37 -47.06 2.52
C MET A 18 43.87 -47.49 2.53
N ALA A 19 43.59 -48.76 2.73
CA ALA A 19 42.25 -49.32 2.78
C ALA A 19 41.51 -49.09 4.13
N GLN A 20 42.22 -48.56 5.16
CA GLN A 20 41.63 -48.35 6.51
C GLN A 20 41.40 -46.88 6.87
N GLN A 21 41.23 -46.03 5.90
CA GLN A 21 40.96 -44.61 6.20
C GLN A 21 39.45 -44.34 6.43
N PRO A 22 39.10 -43.37 7.29
CA PRO A 22 37.74 -42.94 7.41
C PRO A 22 37.31 -42.13 6.17
N VAL A 23 36.03 -42.26 5.82
CA VAL A 23 35.40 -41.53 4.70
C VAL A 23 34.15 -40.83 5.22
N ILE A 24 34.09 -39.52 5.08
CA ILE A 24 32.94 -38.73 5.47
C ILE A 24 32.00 -38.52 4.28
N THR A 25 30.78 -38.97 4.39
CA THR A 25 29.72 -38.78 3.36
C THR A 25 28.53 -38.05 3.95
N PHE A 26 28.19 -36.90 3.40
CA PHE A 26 27.04 -36.10 3.83
C PHE A 26 25.77 -36.49 3.05
N SER A 27 24.64 -36.60 3.74
CA SER A 27 23.31 -36.77 3.11
C SER A 27 22.91 -35.57 2.25
N LYS A 28 23.33 -34.37 2.69
CA LYS A 28 23.22 -33.10 1.97
C LYS A 28 24.35 -32.17 2.39
N THR A 29 24.82 -31.34 1.47
CA THR A 29 25.88 -30.34 1.74
C THR A 29 25.40 -28.91 1.68
N GLU A 30 24.13 -28.69 1.35
CA GLU A 30 23.50 -27.37 1.27
C GLU A 30 22.11 -27.38 1.91
N HIS A 31 21.76 -26.27 2.55
CA HIS A 31 20.40 -26.02 3.04
C HIS A 31 19.98 -24.58 2.75
N ASP A 32 18.77 -24.43 2.19
CA ASP A 32 18.12 -23.14 1.96
C ASP A 32 17.02 -22.93 3.00
N PHE A 33 17.16 -21.92 3.85
CA PHE A 33 16.16 -21.51 4.82
C PHE A 33 14.99 -20.76 4.18
N GLY A 34 15.07 -20.40 2.87
CA GLY A 34 14.10 -19.57 2.23
C GLY A 34 14.06 -18.15 2.84
N LYS A 35 12.85 -17.60 3.01
CA LYS A 35 12.64 -16.31 3.65
C LYS A 35 12.46 -16.48 5.15
N ILE A 36 13.28 -15.82 5.96
CA ILE A 36 13.24 -15.81 7.42
C ILE A 36 13.13 -14.38 7.92
N ASN A 37 12.27 -14.11 8.93
CA ASN A 37 12.14 -12.76 9.46
C ASN A 37 13.28 -12.47 10.45
N GLU A 38 13.82 -11.26 10.41
CA GLU A 38 14.87 -10.80 11.32
C GLU A 38 14.48 -10.92 12.81
N GLY A 39 13.18 -10.83 13.11
CA GLY A 39 12.63 -10.88 14.47
C GLY A 39 12.32 -12.27 15.02
N ASP A 40 12.33 -13.32 14.20
CA ASP A 40 11.89 -14.67 14.58
C ASP A 40 12.95 -15.45 15.41
N GLY A 41 14.11 -14.85 15.61
CA GLY A 41 15.20 -15.46 16.37
C GLY A 41 16.16 -16.28 15.50
N ARG A 42 16.94 -17.17 16.14
CA ARG A 42 17.93 -17.99 15.46
C ARG A 42 17.28 -19.17 14.74
N VAL A 43 17.76 -19.49 13.54
CA VAL A 43 17.35 -20.67 12.77
C VAL A 43 18.48 -21.69 12.74
N SER A 44 18.14 -22.98 12.73
CA SER A 44 19.12 -24.07 12.76
C SER A 44 18.81 -25.16 11.76
N VAL A 45 19.85 -25.80 11.25
CA VAL A 45 19.75 -27.00 10.40
C VAL A 45 20.76 -28.03 10.84
N VAL A 46 20.38 -29.30 10.72
CA VAL A 46 21.29 -30.44 10.97
C VAL A 46 21.77 -30.99 9.63
N PHE A 47 23.08 -31.10 9.49
CA PHE A 47 23.75 -31.85 8.44
C PHE A 47 24.20 -33.19 9.00
N GLU A 48 23.57 -34.24 8.55
CA GLU A 48 23.94 -35.60 8.91
C GLU A 48 24.99 -36.13 7.97
N PHE A 49 26.00 -36.81 8.53
CA PHE A 49 27.02 -37.50 7.79
C PHE A 49 27.20 -38.93 8.29
N LYS A 50 27.71 -39.80 7.46
CA LYS A 50 28.04 -41.18 7.77
C LYS A 50 29.54 -41.41 7.56
N ASN A 51 30.13 -42.18 8.42
CA ASN A 51 31.48 -42.72 8.18
C ASN A 51 31.36 -43.99 7.31
N GLU A 52 31.64 -43.84 6.03
CA GLU A 52 31.62 -44.95 5.07
C GLU A 52 33.01 -45.61 4.92
N GLY A 53 34.00 -45.17 5.70
CA GLY A 53 35.34 -45.77 5.75
C GLY A 53 35.43 -46.93 6.70
N MET A 54 36.66 -47.40 6.90
CA MET A 54 36.99 -48.60 7.69
C MET A 54 37.69 -48.25 9.01
N ALA A 55 37.95 -47.00 9.31
CA ALA A 55 38.57 -46.49 10.55
C ALA A 55 37.71 -45.43 11.21
N PRO A 56 37.81 -45.17 12.53
CA PRO A 56 37.07 -44.13 13.23
C PRO A 56 37.32 -42.75 12.64
N LEU A 57 36.23 -42.03 12.34
CA LEU A 57 36.21 -40.66 11.82
C LEU A 57 36.17 -39.64 12.96
N ILE A 58 37.17 -38.74 12.98
CA ILE A 58 37.30 -37.69 13.98
C ILE A 58 37.22 -36.33 13.31
N LEU A 59 36.22 -35.49 13.71
CA LEU A 59 36.15 -34.12 13.29
C LEU A 59 37.05 -33.25 14.20
N SER A 60 38.19 -32.82 13.70
CA SER A 60 39.18 -32.06 14.47
C SER A 60 38.78 -30.58 14.62
N ASN A 61 38.08 -30.02 13.61
CA ASN A 61 37.61 -28.64 13.66
C ASN A 61 36.35 -28.43 12.77
N VAL A 62 35.42 -27.62 13.23
CA VAL A 62 34.26 -27.16 12.43
C VAL A 62 34.12 -25.65 12.61
N ARG A 63 34.36 -24.91 11.55
CA ARG A 63 34.43 -23.45 11.59
C ARG A 63 33.50 -22.81 10.57
N ALA A 64 32.69 -21.87 11.03
CA ALA A 64 31.87 -21.04 10.17
C ALA A 64 32.65 -19.85 9.58
N SER A 65 32.24 -19.36 8.42
CA SER A 65 32.82 -18.22 7.72
C SER A 65 32.59 -16.86 8.40
N CYS A 66 31.68 -16.79 9.40
CA CYS A 66 31.38 -15.56 10.16
C CYS A 66 30.89 -15.87 11.59
N GLY A 67 31.01 -14.91 12.50
CA GLY A 67 30.43 -15.01 13.86
C GLY A 67 28.91 -15.04 13.94
N CYS A 68 28.22 -14.84 12.81
CA CYS A 68 26.77 -14.94 12.68
C CYS A 68 26.26 -16.39 12.59
N THR A 69 27.16 -17.34 12.39
CA THR A 69 26.88 -18.77 12.23
C THR A 69 27.69 -19.55 13.25
N THR A 70 27.00 -20.34 14.03
CA THR A 70 27.61 -21.13 15.12
C THR A 70 27.38 -22.62 14.86
N PRO A 71 28.41 -23.39 14.53
CA PRO A 71 28.30 -24.83 14.41
C PRO A 71 28.50 -25.53 15.75
N THR A 72 27.73 -26.60 15.98
CA THR A 72 27.99 -27.63 17.00
C THR A 72 28.02 -28.99 16.30
N TRP A 73 28.86 -29.93 16.76
CA TRP A 73 29.04 -31.19 16.06
C TRP A 73 29.34 -32.36 16.99
N THR A 74 29.18 -33.59 16.48
CA THR A 74 29.61 -34.82 17.16
C THR A 74 31.08 -34.76 17.48
N LYS A 75 31.44 -34.77 18.76
CA LYS A 75 32.82 -34.68 19.25
C LYS A 75 33.51 -36.05 19.38
N GLU A 76 32.72 -37.07 19.64
CA GLU A 76 33.18 -38.42 19.76
C GLU A 76 33.61 -39.01 18.39
N PRO A 77 34.59 -39.92 18.34
CA PRO A 77 34.91 -40.65 17.11
C PRO A 77 33.67 -41.37 16.57
N VAL A 78 33.41 -41.21 15.28
CA VAL A 78 32.31 -41.90 14.60
C VAL A 78 32.82 -43.18 13.99
N GLU A 79 32.41 -44.33 14.55
CA GLU A 79 32.83 -45.64 14.13
C GLU A 79 32.42 -45.96 12.67
N PRO A 80 33.10 -46.90 11.99
CA PRO A 80 32.72 -47.35 10.65
C PRO A 80 31.22 -47.71 10.55
N GLY A 81 30.57 -47.15 9.54
CA GLY A 81 29.11 -47.36 9.30
C GLY A 81 28.19 -46.54 10.19
N GLN A 82 28.68 -45.82 11.20
CA GLN A 82 27.87 -44.99 12.10
C GLN A 82 27.67 -43.57 11.54
N ASN A 83 26.66 -42.91 12.08
CA ASN A 83 26.29 -41.54 11.70
C ASN A 83 26.78 -40.52 12.74
N GLY A 84 27.16 -39.34 12.27
CA GLY A 84 27.37 -38.14 13.07
C GLY A 84 26.57 -36.97 12.53
N SER A 85 26.60 -35.86 13.24
CA SER A 85 25.83 -34.67 12.87
C SER A 85 26.60 -33.37 13.12
N ILE A 86 26.28 -32.37 12.34
CA ILE A 86 26.71 -30.97 12.52
C ILE A 86 25.43 -30.10 12.52
N THR A 87 25.14 -29.47 13.64
CA THR A 87 24.05 -28.48 13.73
C THR A 87 24.63 -27.10 13.45
N VAL A 88 24.09 -26.43 12.45
CA VAL A 88 24.52 -25.09 12.05
C VAL A 88 23.41 -24.12 12.42
N THR A 89 23.69 -23.20 13.34
CA THR A 89 22.74 -22.15 13.81
C THR A 89 23.13 -20.81 13.21
N TYR A 90 22.18 -20.15 12.56
CA TYR A 90 22.35 -18.81 11.98
C TYR A 90 21.53 -17.79 12.77
N ASN A 91 22.14 -16.62 13.06
CA ASN A 91 21.49 -15.49 13.69
C ASN A 91 21.17 -14.41 12.64
N PRO A 92 19.89 -14.18 12.28
CA PRO A 92 19.49 -13.19 11.28
C PRO A 92 19.46 -11.74 11.81
N ASN A 93 19.52 -11.53 13.12
CA ASN A 93 19.34 -10.22 13.74
C ASN A 93 20.41 -9.20 13.27
N GLY A 94 20.00 -8.05 12.78
CA GLY A 94 20.84 -6.99 12.21
C GLY A 94 21.47 -7.36 10.85
N ARG A 95 20.88 -8.33 10.10
CA ARG A 95 21.46 -8.84 8.84
C ARG A 95 20.42 -9.01 7.74
N PRO A 96 19.65 -7.95 7.38
CA PRO A 96 18.64 -8.06 6.33
C PRO A 96 19.26 -8.35 4.96
N GLY A 97 18.47 -8.99 4.09
CA GLY A 97 18.86 -9.34 2.73
C GLY A 97 19.35 -10.77 2.57
N ARG A 98 19.79 -11.10 1.36
CA ARG A 98 20.24 -12.46 1.01
C ARG A 98 21.55 -12.81 1.70
N PHE A 99 21.66 -14.06 2.14
CA PHE A 99 22.90 -14.59 2.72
C PHE A 99 23.24 -15.95 2.15
N GLN A 100 24.54 -16.22 2.12
CA GLN A 100 25.14 -17.54 1.93
C GLN A 100 26.35 -17.64 2.87
N LYS A 101 26.38 -18.68 3.69
CA LYS A 101 27.44 -18.92 4.66
C LYS A 101 28.02 -20.32 4.47
N THR A 102 29.32 -20.43 4.70
CA THR A 102 30.07 -21.68 4.57
C THR A 102 30.48 -22.15 5.96
N VAL A 103 30.33 -23.44 6.21
CA VAL A 103 30.97 -24.13 7.36
C VAL A 103 31.97 -25.10 6.83
N THR A 104 33.22 -24.92 7.24
CA THR A 104 34.36 -25.77 6.87
C THR A 104 34.57 -26.80 7.97
N ILE A 105 34.61 -28.05 7.59
CA ILE A 105 34.81 -29.22 8.44
C ILE A 105 36.22 -29.78 8.14
N THR A 106 37.03 -29.96 9.18
CA THR A 106 38.36 -30.60 9.09
C THR A 106 38.29 -31.90 9.85
N SER A 107 38.75 -32.98 9.25
CA SER A 107 38.74 -34.33 9.81
C SER A 107 39.99 -35.15 9.43
N ASN A 108 40.08 -36.35 9.97
CA ASN A 108 41.07 -37.34 9.57
C ASN A 108 40.66 -38.21 8.36
N ALA A 109 39.58 -37.85 7.67
CA ALA A 109 39.09 -38.57 6.51
C ALA A 109 40.03 -38.46 5.30
N THR A 110 39.82 -39.32 4.32
CA THR A 110 40.55 -39.34 3.03
C THR A 110 40.48 -37.97 2.34
N GLU A 111 39.32 -37.27 2.43
CA GLU A 111 39.17 -35.89 2.10
C GLU A 111 39.18 -35.06 3.40
N PRO A 112 40.33 -34.46 3.78
CA PRO A 112 40.50 -33.87 5.11
C PRO A 112 39.63 -32.61 5.36
N THR A 113 39.11 -31.98 4.28
CA THR A 113 38.35 -30.74 4.40
C THR A 113 37.12 -30.79 3.53
N VAL A 114 35.95 -30.79 4.16
CA VAL A 114 34.65 -30.72 3.50
C VAL A 114 33.94 -29.42 3.86
N ARG A 115 33.07 -28.92 2.99
CA ARG A 115 32.30 -27.70 3.23
C ARG A 115 30.81 -27.98 3.09
N VAL A 116 30.01 -27.41 4.03
CA VAL A 116 28.56 -27.34 3.91
C VAL A 116 28.14 -25.90 3.85
N TYR A 117 27.00 -25.65 3.22
CA TYR A 117 26.48 -24.31 2.92
C TYR A 117 25.10 -24.11 3.47
N ILE A 118 24.86 -22.93 4.03
CA ILE A 118 23.51 -22.45 4.34
C ILE A 118 23.24 -21.17 3.57
N LYS A 119 22.02 -21.00 3.07
CA LYS A 119 21.59 -19.79 2.36
C LYS A 119 20.15 -19.43 2.72
N GLY A 120 19.72 -18.24 2.35
CA GLY A 120 18.38 -17.72 2.55
C GLY A 120 18.29 -16.21 2.33
N GLU A 121 17.13 -15.64 2.67
CA GLU A 121 16.90 -14.21 2.63
C GLU A 121 16.28 -13.75 3.95
N VAL A 122 16.95 -12.82 4.64
CA VAL A 122 16.44 -12.21 5.86
C VAL A 122 15.55 -11.05 5.50
N ILE A 123 14.25 -11.17 5.81
CA ILE A 123 13.30 -10.08 5.70
C ILE A 123 13.53 -9.14 6.88
N PRO A 124 13.82 -7.85 6.63
CA PRO A 124 14.12 -6.90 7.69
C PRO A 124 12.93 -6.78 8.66
N LYS A 125 13.23 -6.72 9.94
CA LYS A 125 12.25 -6.25 10.92
C LYS A 125 11.86 -4.84 10.51
N SER A 126 10.57 -4.57 10.30
CA SER A 126 10.09 -3.24 9.92
C SER A 126 10.75 -2.20 10.81
N ALA A 127 11.53 -1.29 10.23
CA ALA A 127 12.04 -0.15 10.98
C ALA A 127 10.86 0.53 11.66
N LYS A 128 11.00 0.92 12.93
CA LYS A 128 9.93 1.63 13.64
C LYS A 128 9.45 2.77 12.74
N PRO A 129 8.17 2.82 12.38
CA PRO A 129 7.67 3.83 11.43
C PRO A 129 7.59 5.24 12.03
N VAL A 130 8.47 5.59 12.94
CA VAL A 130 8.37 6.67 13.92
C VAL A 130 8.26 8.07 13.30
N ASN A 131 8.82 8.31 12.12
CA ASN A 131 8.86 9.68 11.57
C ASN A 131 7.89 9.92 10.39
N LYS A 132 7.18 8.91 9.93
CA LYS A 132 6.29 9.01 8.75
C LYS A 132 4.83 9.20 9.14
N TYR A 133 4.41 8.67 10.29
CA TYR A 133 3.03 8.66 10.76
C TYR A 133 2.87 9.61 11.94
N THR A 134 2.51 10.87 11.66
CA THR A 134 2.45 11.95 12.66
C THR A 134 1.03 12.38 13.01
N VAL A 135 0.03 11.93 12.25
CA VAL A 135 -1.37 12.29 12.45
C VAL A 135 -2.05 11.21 13.27
N ALA A 136 -2.42 11.52 14.52
CA ALA A 136 -3.12 10.60 15.39
C ALA A 136 -4.58 10.38 14.95
N VAL A 137 -5.03 9.12 14.96
CA VAL A 137 -6.42 8.71 14.72
C VAL A 137 -6.76 7.64 15.75
N GLY A 138 -7.18 8.07 16.94
CA GLY A 138 -7.32 7.20 18.11
C GLY A 138 -5.97 6.60 18.52
N ALA A 139 -5.91 5.27 18.67
CA ALA A 139 -4.67 4.55 18.99
C ALA A 139 -3.75 4.33 17.76
N LEU A 140 -4.20 4.71 16.56
CA LEU A 140 -3.43 4.60 15.33
C LEU A 140 -2.77 5.92 14.97
N SER A 141 -1.75 5.83 14.14
CA SER A 141 -1.07 6.99 13.54
C SER A 141 -1.05 6.86 12.02
N MET A 142 -1.28 7.98 11.33
CA MET A 142 -1.35 8.05 9.87
C MET A 142 -0.41 9.13 9.35
N LYS A 143 -0.10 9.09 8.07
CA LYS A 143 0.62 10.17 7.38
C LYS A 143 -0.32 11.35 7.11
N GLU A 144 -1.53 11.04 6.69
CA GLU A 144 -2.57 12.01 6.34
C GLU A 144 -3.96 11.36 6.51
N LYS A 145 -5.01 12.19 6.61
CA LYS A 145 -6.41 11.74 6.71
C LYS A 145 -7.23 12.02 5.44
N THR A 146 -6.59 12.48 4.38
CA THR A 146 -7.25 12.78 3.12
C THR A 146 -6.62 11.99 1.99
N LEU A 147 -7.43 11.27 1.24
CA LEU A 147 -7.08 10.57 0.01
C LEU A 147 -7.69 11.30 -1.17
N ASP A 148 -6.87 11.82 -2.09
CA ASP A 148 -7.34 12.39 -3.34
C ASP A 148 -7.20 11.34 -4.45
N LEU A 149 -8.35 10.91 -4.98
CA LEU A 149 -8.41 9.98 -6.11
C LEU A 149 -8.28 10.72 -7.46
N GLY A 150 -8.22 12.06 -7.46
CA GLY A 150 -8.14 12.86 -8.66
C GLY A 150 -9.38 12.76 -9.53
N THR A 151 -9.22 12.83 -10.85
CA THR A 151 -10.35 12.78 -11.80
C THR A 151 -10.78 11.34 -12.06
N ILE A 152 -12.12 11.11 -12.04
CA ILE A 152 -12.75 9.84 -12.35
C ILE A 152 -13.87 10.10 -13.38
N LYS A 153 -13.89 9.34 -14.46
CA LYS A 153 -14.96 9.41 -15.45
C LYS A 153 -16.25 8.78 -14.92
N LYS A 154 -17.38 9.36 -15.25
CA LYS A 154 -18.69 8.79 -14.90
C LYS A 154 -18.85 7.40 -15.50
N GLY A 155 -19.23 6.43 -14.67
CA GLY A 155 -19.28 5.02 -15.05
C GLY A 155 -18.06 4.19 -14.65
N GLU A 156 -16.96 4.82 -14.21
CA GLU A 156 -15.74 4.15 -13.74
C GLU A 156 -15.69 4.04 -12.21
N SER A 157 -14.83 3.16 -11.73
CA SER A 157 -14.44 3.06 -10.32
C SER A 157 -12.95 3.27 -10.18
N LYS A 158 -12.52 3.99 -9.14
CA LYS A 158 -11.10 4.22 -8.86
C LYS A 158 -10.75 3.86 -7.43
N LYS A 159 -9.62 3.16 -7.27
CA LYS A 159 -9.11 2.74 -5.96
C LYS A 159 -7.94 3.61 -5.52
N GLY A 160 -7.79 3.74 -4.20
CA GLY A 160 -6.64 4.33 -3.55
C GLY A 160 -6.47 3.79 -2.14
N GLU A 161 -5.33 4.05 -1.54
CA GLU A 161 -4.93 3.48 -0.26
C GLU A 161 -4.39 4.56 0.68
N MET A 162 -4.67 4.40 1.97
CA MET A 162 -4.08 5.19 3.05
C MET A 162 -3.41 4.25 4.05
N GLU A 163 -2.15 4.49 4.36
CA GLU A 163 -1.42 3.69 5.34
C GLU A 163 -1.71 4.18 6.78
N TYR A 164 -1.84 3.23 7.71
CA TYR A 164 -1.86 3.50 9.13
C TYR A 164 -0.84 2.60 9.85
N ALA A 165 -0.34 3.05 10.99
CA ALA A 165 0.58 2.32 11.85
C ALA A 165 0.02 2.24 13.27
N ASN A 166 0.18 1.09 13.90
CA ASN A 166 0.01 0.96 15.32
C ASN A 166 1.36 1.25 16.01
N LEU A 167 1.52 2.44 16.56
CA LEU A 167 2.73 2.85 17.29
C LEU A 167 2.65 2.56 18.79
N THR A 168 1.53 2.00 19.28
CA THR A 168 1.36 1.60 20.68
C THR A 168 2.05 0.25 20.94
N LYS A 169 2.02 -0.21 22.19
CA LYS A 169 2.56 -1.52 22.58
C LYS A 169 1.51 -2.64 22.51
N GLU A 170 0.24 -2.29 22.34
CA GLU A 170 -0.90 -3.19 22.38
C GLU A 170 -1.38 -3.51 20.95
N GLU A 171 -2.06 -4.63 20.78
CA GLU A 171 -2.77 -4.98 19.56
C GLU A 171 -4.13 -4.26 19.58
N HIS A 172 -4.56 -3.68 18.46
CA HIS A 172 -5.83 -2.98 18.33
C HIS A 172 -6.65 -3.57 17.19
N ARG A 173 -7.96 -3.78 17.43
CA ARG A 173 -8.88 -4.14 16.36
C ARG A 173 -9.29 -2.88 15.57
N VAL A 174 -9.15 -2.93 14.24
CA VAL A 174 -9.36 -1.79 13.36
C VAL A 174 -10.44 -2.09 12.32
N GLU A 175 -11.44 -1.23 12.25
CA GLU A 175 -12.52 -1.29 11.28
C GLU A 175 -12.78 0.10 10.68
N LEU A 176 -13.54 0.15 9.59
CA LEU A 176 -14.02 1.41 9.00
C LEU A 176 -15.56 1.42 8.98
N ALA A 177 -16.13 2.54 9.38
CA ALA A 177 -17.55 2.84 9.25
C ALA A 177 -17.77 3.96 8.23
N THR A 178 -18.69 3.77 7.28
CA THR A 178 -19.16 4.81 6.35
C THR A 178 -20.58 5.23 6.68
N ASN A 179 -20.99 6.39 6.21
CA ASN A 179 -22.39 6.82 6.26
C ASN A 179 -23.17 6.21 5.09
N ALA A 180 -24.48 6.02 5.28
CA ALA A 180 -25.37 5.55 4.21
C ALA A 180 -25.38 6.49 2.98
N ALA A 181 -25.20 7.80 3.20
CA ALA A 181 -25.10 8.79 2.13
C ALA A 181 -23.87 8.60 1.23
N ASP A 182 -22.81 7.93 1.75
CA ASP A 182 -21.56 7.67 1.05
C ASP A 182 -21.46 6.21 0.55
N ALA A 183 -22.60 5.56 0.26
CA ALA A 183 -22.66 4.17 -0.19
C ALA A 183 -21.89 3.89 -1.50
N TYR A 184 -21.55 4.92 -2.28
CA TYR A 184 -20.69 4.85 -3.45
C TYR A 184 -19.19 4.72 -3.09
N LEU A 185 -18.82 4.85 -1.81
CA LEU A 185 -17.48 4.60 -1.28
C LEU A 185 -17.42 3.21 -0.65
N VAL A 186 -16.78 2.29 -1.33
CA VAL A 186 -16.46 0.95 -0.79
C VAL A 186 -15.11 1.02 -0.08
N ASN A 187 -15.01 0.37 1.08
CA ASN A 187 -13.78 0.35 1.86
C ASN A 187 -13.38 -1.07 2.31
N GLN A 188 -12.09 -1.26 2.58
CA GLN A 188 -11.51 -2.48 3.10
C GLN A 188 -10.33 -2.14 4.02
N VAL A 189 -10.17 -2.90 5.09
CA VAL A 189 -9.00 -2.85 5.98
C VAL A 189 -8.13 -4.07 5.68
N THR A 190 -6.85 -3.87 5.36
CA THR A 190 -5.96 -4.99 4.99
C THR A 190 -5.36 -5.73 6.18
N LEU A 191 -5.22 -5.05 7.32
CA LEU A 191 -4.72 -5.59 8.58
C LEU A 191 -5.65 -5.15 9.71
N ALA A 192 -6.68 -5.97 10.01
CA ALA A 192 -7.73 -5.61 10.97
C ALA A 192 -7.30 -5.69 12.45
N ALA A 193 -6.14 -6.28 12.75
CA ALA A 193 -5.58 -6.39 14.10
C ALA A 193 -4.06 -6.16 14.09
N PRO A 194 -3.60 -4.90 13.88
CA PRO A 194 -2.18 -4.58 13.87
C PRO A 194 -1.58 -4.69 15.28
N LYS A 195 -0.51 -5.46 15.40
CA LYS A 195 0.34 -5.50 16.60
C LYS A 195 1.23 -4.26 16.67
N ALA A 196 1.97 -4.14 17.77
CA ALA A 196 2.93 -3.05 17.96
C ALA A 196 3.90 -2.88 16.77
N ASN A 197 3.99 -1.67 16.24
CA ASN A 197 4.81 -1.27 15.09
C ASN A 197 4.42 -1.91 13.74
N GLU A 198 3.24 -2.53 13.63
CA GLU A 198 2.74 -3.01 12.35
C GLU A 198 2.01 -1.90 11.57
N ILE A 199 2.07 -2.02 10.24
CA ILE A 199 1.48 -1.08 9.30
C ILE A 199 0.39 -1.82 8.52
N GLY A 200 -0.81 -1.26 8.54
CA GLY A 200 -1.93 -1.69 7.72
C GLY A 200 -2.31 -0.63 6.69
N LYS A 201 -3.32 -0.93 5.88
CA LYS A 201 -3.87 -0.02 4.89
C LYS A 201 -5.39 0.01 4.94
N PHE A 202 -5.93 1.19 4.79
CA PHE A 202 -7.31 1.43 4.39
C PHE A 202 -7.34 1.53 2.88
N VAL A 203 -8.08 0.65 2.23
CA VAL A 203 -8.29 0.65 0.78
C VAL A 203 -9.67 1.20 0.51
N PHE A 204 -9.77 2.23 -0.32
CA PHE A 204 -11.01 2.84 -0.74
C PHE A 204 -11.24 2.65 -2.23
N ALA A 205 -12.47 2.38 -2.63
CA ALA A 205 -12.89 2.39 -4.01
C ALA A 205 -14.12 3.30 -4.15
N LEU A 206 -14.02 4.34 -4.98
CA LEU A 206 -15.14 5.21 -5.30
C LEU A 206 -15.77 4.74 -6.61
N ASP A 207 -17.01 4.26 -6.54
CA ASP A 207 -17.79 3.82 -7.71
C ASP A 207 -18.72 4.94 -8.17
N THR A 208 -18.39 5.53 -9.31
CA THR A 208 -19.19 6.64 -9.86
C THR A 208 -20.52 6.20 -10.46
N LYS A 209 -20.76 4.89 -10.70
CA LYS A 209 -22.07 4.36 -11.12
C LYS A 209 -23.09 4.49 -9.99
N ALA A 210 -22.64 4.28 -8.76
CA ALA A 210 -23.50 4.29 -7.57
C ALA A 210 -23.90 5.72 -7.10
N THR A 211 -23.40 6.79 -7.72
CA THR A 211 -23.74 8.17 -7.37
C THR A 211 -24.27 8.94 -8.56
N LYS A 212 -25.12 9.95 -8.31
CA LYS A 212 -25.58 10.92 -9.32
C LYS A 212 -24.73 12.19 -9.35
N MET A 213 -23.70 12.28 -8.51
CA MET A 213 -22.89 13.49 -8.39
C MET A 213 -21.91 13.65 -9.55
N TYR A 214 -21.60 14.91 -9.85
CA TYR A 214 -20.58 15.37 -10.79
C TYR A 214 -19.75 16.48 -10.15
N GLY A 215 -18.55 16.71 -10.66
CA GLY A 215 -17.60 17.69 -10.12
C GLY A 215 -16.89 17.17 -8.87
N PRO A 216 -16.39 18.09 -8.03
CA PRO A 216 -15.73 17.73 -6.80
C PRO A 216 -16.71 17.05 -5.84
N VAL A 217 -16.28 15.90 -5.31
CA VAL A 217 -17.03 15.12 -4.31
C VAL A 217 -16.11 14.79 -3.14
N GLU A 218 -16.69 14.73 -1.97
CA GLU A 218 -16.02 14.24 -0.75
C GLU A 218 -16.90 13.17 -0.13
N ALA A 219 -16.30 12.05 0.21
CA ALA A 219 -16.91 10.95 0.95
C ALA A 219 -16.13 10.72 2.24
N TYR A 220 -16.80 10.25 3.28
CA TYR A 220 -16.23 10.13 4.60
C TYR A 220 -16.28 8.69 5.11
N ALA A 221 -15.20 8.27 5.75
CA ALA A 221 -15.13 7.07 6.56
C ALA A 221 -14.62 7.44 7.95
N TYR A 222 -15.03 6.67 8.95
CA TYR A 222 -14.59 6.86 10.33
C TYR A 222 -13.85 5.61 10.78
N VAL A 223 -12.66 5.80 11.33
CA VAL A 223 -11.88 4.70 11.90
C VAL A 223 -12.52 4.26 13.21
N VAL A 224 -12.76 2.95 13.32
CA VAL A 224 -13.27 2.31 14.53
C VAL A 224 -12.12 1.52 15.14
N VAL A 225 -11.76 1.81 16.37
CA VAL A 225 -10.70 1.13 17.11
C VAL A 225 -11.32 0.43 18.31
N ASP A 226 -11.04 -0.88 18.46
CA ASP A 226 -11.52 -1.74 19.55
C ASP A 226 -13.05 -1.68 19.73
N GLY A 227 -13.78 -1.63 18.60
CA GLY A 227 -15.25 -1.55 18.56
C GLY A 227 -15.83 -0.19 18.95
N LYS A 228 -15.01 0.80 19.29
CA LYS A 228 -15.47 2.16 19.64
C LYS A 228 -15.66 2.97 18.35
N ARG A 229 -16.94 3.19 17.97
CA ARG A 229 -17.31 4.05 16.86
C ARG A 229 -17.51 5.48 17.37
N GLU A 230 -16.66 6.38 16.94
CA GLU A 230 -16.74 7.80 17.25
C GLU A 230 -16.81 8.62 15.96
N ILE A 231 -17.90 9.41 15.83
CA ILE A 231 -18.11 10.29 14.67
C ILE A 231 -17.57 11.67 15.04
N SER A 232 -16.27 11.85 14.90
CA SER A 232 -15.58 13.11 15.16
C SER A 232 -14.50 13.39 14.12
N GLU A 233 -14.03 14.62 14.05
CA GLU A 233 -12.91 15.02 13.16
C GLU A 233 -11.62 14.25 13.45
N THR A 234 -11.45 13.73 14.68
CA THR A 234 -10.28 12.92 15.07
C THR A 234 -10.24 11.62 14.27
N TYR A 235 -11.37 10.93 14.15
CA TYR A 235 -11.48 9.61 13.50
C TYR A 235 -11.89 9.67 12.03
N LYS A 236 -12.19 10.84 11.51
CA LYS A 236 -12.68 11.05 10.15
C LYS A 236 -11.56 10.94 9.12
N LEU A 237 -11.78 10.11 8.13
CA LEU A 237 -11.01 10.04 6.88
C LEU A 237 -11.82 10.65 5.75
N THR A 238 -11.18 11.40 4.88
CA THR A 238 -11.82 12.04 3.73
C THR A 238 -11.29 11.46 2.45
N VAL A 239 -12.16 11.01 1.57
CA VAL A 239 -11.83 10.60 0.21
C VAL A 239 -12.40 11.62 -0.76
N LYS A 240 -11.52 12.24 -1.54
CA LYS A 240 -11.86 13.28 -2.54
C LYS A 240 -11.74 12.73 -3.95
N ALA A 241 -12.59 13.21 -4.83
CA ALA A 241 -12.47 12.97 -6.26
C ALA A 241 -13.16 14.09 -7.04
N ASN A 242 -12.83 14.17 -8.35
CA ASN A 242 -13.55 15.03 -9.30
C ASN A 242 -14.20 14.16 -10.37
N ILE A 243 -15.54 14.02 -10.32
CA ILE A 243 -16.27 13.18 -11.25
C ILE A 243 -16.62 13.99 -12.51
N VAL A 244 -16.15 13.50 -13.67
CA VAL A 244 -16.39 14.14 -14.98
C VAL A 244 -17.26 13.27 -15.87
N GLU A 245 -18.01 13.90 -16.80
CA GLU A 245 -18.72 13.19 -17.88
C GLU A 245 -17.69 12.47 -18.78
N ASP A 246 -18.01 11.28 -19.28
CA ASP A 246 -17.18 10.61 -20.27
C ASP A 246 -17.77 10.81 -21.69
N PHE A 247 -17.06 11.58 -22.48
CA PHE A 247 -17.42 11.86 -23.88
C PHE A 247 -16.58 11.04 -24.90
N SER A 248 -15.74 10.13 -24.43
CA SER A 248 -14.76 9.42 -25.27
C SER A 248 -15.41 8.58 -26.37
N ASN A 249 -16.64 8.07 -26.14
CA ASN A 249 -17.33 7.17 -27.05
C ASN A 249 -18.40 7.88 -27.92
N MET A 250 -18.42 9.20 -27.96
CA MET A 250 -19.38 9.95 -28.80
C MET A 250 -19.06 9.78 -30.27
N THR A 251 -20.07 9.40 -31.06
CA THR A 251 -19.96 9.36 -32.54
C THR A 251 -19.95 10.77 -33.13
N VAL A 252 -19.64 10.88 -34.41
CA VAL A 252 -19.65 12.16 -35.13
C VAL A 252 -21.06 12.78 -35.11
N GLU A 253 -22.09 11.95 -35.35
CA GLU A 253 -23.49 12.36 -35.34
C GLU A 253 -23.92 12.86 -33.95
N GLN A 254 -23.52 12.15 -32.88
CA GLN A 254 -23.79 12.58 -31.50
C GLN A 254 -23.13 13.93 -31.18
N LYS A 255 -21.91 14.18 -31.67
CA LYS A 255 -21.22 15.47 -31.50
C LYS A 255 -21.89 16.59 -32.27
N GLN A 256 -22.40 16.33 -33.47
CA GLN A 256 -23.16 17.31 -34.28
C GLN A 256 -24.51 17.64 -33.65
N GLN A 257 -25.12 16.69 -32.97
CA GLN A 257 -26.41 16.86 -32.29
C GLN A 257 -26.27 17.32 -30.81
N ALA A 258 -25.05 17.55 -30.33
CA ALA A 258 -24.81 17.86 -28.94
C ALA A 258 -25.45 19.19 -28.48
N PRO A 259 -25.79 19.30 -27.20
CA PRO A 259 -26.17 20.58 -26.62
C PRO A 259 -24.93 21.49 -26.51
N ILE A 260 -25.16 22.80 -26.57
CA ILE A 260 -24.11 23.82 -26.41
C ILE A 260 -24.61 24.85 -25.43
N ILE A 261 -23.84 25.03 -24.35
CA ILE A 261 -24.15 26.03 -23.32
C ILE A 261 -23.68 27.42 -23.72
N GLU A 262 -24.60 28.38 -23.69
CA GLU A 262 -24.32 29.81 -23.76
C GLU A 262 -24.68 30.45 -22.40
N VAL A 263 -23.68 31.06 -21.77
CA VAL A 263 -23.82 31.80 -20.50
C VAL A 263 -22.79 32.92 -20.45
N ASN A 264 -23.16 34.05 -19.87
CA ASN A 264 -22.23 35.14 -19.62
C ASN A 264 -21.25 34.74 -18.49
N ASN A 265 -19.95 34.82 -18.75
CA ASN A 265 -18.91 34.44 -17.79
C ASN A 265 -18.70 35.46 -16.67
N GLU A 266 -19.16 36.71 -16.85
CA GLU A 266 -19.10 37.79 -15.84
C GLU A 266 -20.47 38.35 -15.57
N LEU A 267 -20.89 38.30 -14.32
CA LEU A 267 -22.16 38.78 -13.83
C LEU A 267 -21.96 39.79 -12.71
N ASN A 268 -22.83 40.80 -12.65
CA ASN A 268 -22.84 41.79 -11.58
C ASN A 268 -24.23 41.84 -10.94
N ALA A 269 -24.29 41.45 -9.66
CA ALA A 269 -25.55 41.50 -8.91
C ALA A 269 -25.84 42.88 -8.27
N GLY A 270 -24.91 43.84 -8.43
CA GLY A 270 -25.11 45.20 -7.91
C GLY A 270 -24.75 45.33 -6.42
N LYS A 271 -25.49 46.21 -5.73
CA LYS A 271 -25.30 46.59 -4.33
C LYS A 271 -26.30 45.87 -3.43
N ILE A 272 -25.82 45.45 -2.26
CA ILE A 272 -26.61 44.69 -1.27
C ILE A 272 -26.37 45.29 0.12
N ALA A 273 -27.42 45.62 0.84
CA ALA A 273 -27.27 46.09 2.21
C ALA A 273 -26.74 44.96 3.12
N ALA A 274 -25.86 45.30 4.05
CA ALA A 274 -25.32 44.34 5.03
C ALA A 274 -26.41 43.63 5.81
N GLY A 275 -26.22 42.33 6.09
CA GLY A 275 -27.18 41.48 6.81
C GLY A 275 -28.43 41.08 5.99
N LYS A 276 -28.55 41.45 4.73
CA LYS A 276 -29.69 41.11 3.85
C LYS A 276 -29.38 39.96 2.90
N THR A 277 -30.42 39.43 2.28
CA THR A 277 -30.33 38.46 1.19
C THR A 277 -30.82 39.07 -0.10
N LEU A 278 -30.02 39.05 -1.15
CA LEU A 278 -30.39 39.46 -2.51
C LEU A 278 -30.73 38.22 -3.33
N LYS A 279 -31.91 38.23 -3.98
CA LYS A 279 -32.26 37.23 -4.98
C LYS A 279 -31.80 37.72 -6.35
N PHE A 280 -30.81 37.06 -6.90
CA PHE A 280 -30.25 37.33 -8.21
C PHE A 280 -30.56 36.18 -9.16
N ALA A 281 -30.73 36.46 -10.45
CA ALA A 281 -30.92 35.41 -11.43
C ALA A 281 -30.24 35.77 -12.76
N PHE A 282 -29.67 34.76 -13.42
CA PHE A 282 -29.02 34.91 -14.73
C PHE A 282 -29.46 33.80 -15.70
N PRO A 283 -29.51 34.09 -17.02
CA PRO A 283 -29.95 33.13 -18.00
C PRO A 283 -28.80 32.15 -18.39
N ILE A 284 -29.16 30.90 -18.61
CA ILE A 284 -28.42 29.94 -19.39
C ILE A 284 -29.24 29.60 -20.61
N LYS A 285 -28.61 29.56 -21.81
CA LYS A 285 -29.30 29.20 -23.05
C LYS A 285 -28.64 27.94 -23.65
N ASN A 286 -29.45 27.09 -24.25
CA ASN A 286 -28.98 26.00 -25.10
C ASN A 286 -29.02 26.45 -26.55
N ILE A 287 -27.86 26.63 -27.17
CA ILE A 287 -27.71 26.97 -28.58
C ILE A 287 -27.40 25.75 -29.47
N GLY A 288 -27.28 24.55 -28.85
CA GLY A 288 -27.14 23.28 -29.53
C GLY A 288 -28.48 22.59 -29.85
N VAL A 289 -28.40 21.33 -30.30
CA VAL A 289 -29.57 20.60 -30.84
C VAL A 289 -30.27 19.77 -29.75
N ASN A 290 -29.57 18.89 -29.07
CA ASN A 290 -30.13 18.05 -28.01
C ASN A 290 -30.35 18.84 -26.70
N PRO A 291 -31.21 18.35 -25.80
CA PRO A 291 -31.42 19.01 -24.51
C PRO A 291 -30.12 19.18 -23.72
N LEU A 292 -29.89 20.41 -23.23
CA LEU A 292 -28.79 20.74 -22.35
C LEU A 292 -29.18 20.32 -20.92
N GLU A 293 -28.51 19.32 -20.40
CA GLU A 293 -28.67 18.85 -19.02
C GLU A 293 -27.66 19.53 -18.12
N ILE A 294 -28.16 20.15 -17.06
CA ILE A 294 -27.30 20.70 -16.03
C ILE A 294 -26.99 19.55 -15.04
N ARG A 295 -25.78 19.04 -15.06
CA ARG A 295 -25.33 17.96 -14.17
C ARG A 295 -25.20 18.44 -12.74
N ARG A 296 -24.61 19.63 -12.55
CA ARG A 296 -24.46 20.29 -11.26
C ARG A 296 -24.18 21.78 -11.45
N ILE A 297 -24.77 22.61 -10.58
CA ILE A 297 -24.28 23.97 -10.35
C ILE A 297 -23.85 24.06 -8.89
N TYR A 298 -22.65 24.57 -8.66
CA TYR A 298 -22.15 24.70 -7.30
C TYR A 298 -21.20 25.89 -7.15
N THR A 299 -20.95 26.26 -5.92
CA THR A 299 -19.95 27.22 -5.47
C THR A 299 -19.32 26.69 -4.19
N THR A 300 -18.08 27.08 -3.90
CA THR A 300 -17.42 26.82 -2.62
C THR A 300 -17.79 27.87 -1.56
N GLU A 301 -18.53 28.90 -1.95
CA GLU A 301 -18.84 30.06 -1.12
C GLU A 301 -20.12 29.86 -0.32
N LYS A 302 -20.01 29.85 1.01
CA LYS A 302 -21.14 29.69 1.93
C LYS A 302 -22.21 30.81 1.81
N ALA A 303 -21.79 32.00 1.34
CA ALA A 303 -22.66 33.12 1.16
C ALA A 303 -23.61 33.00 -0.04
N LEU A 304 -23.49 31.98 -0.87
CA LEU A 304 -24.32 31.76 -2.05
C LEU A 304 -25.12 30.48 -1.95
N SER A 305 -26.46 30.57 -2.20
CA SER A 305 -27.33 29.41 -2.38
C SER A 305 -27.84 29.39 -3.83
N ILE A 306 -27.66 28.26 -4.54
CA ILE A 306 -27.99 28.20 -5.97
C ILE A 306 -29.05 27.15 -6.21
N LYS A 307 -30.09 27.53 -6.98
CA LYS A 307 -31.13 26.62 -7.44
C LYS A 307 -30.87 26.21 -8.88
N GLN A 308 -30.66 24.91 -9.08
CA GLN A 308 -30.38 24.31 -10.39
C GLN A 308 -31.66 24.26 -11.24
N PRO A 309 -31.63 24.71 -12.51
CA PRO A 309 -32.77 24.59 -13.42
C PRO A 309 -32.90 23.14 -13.94
N LYS A 310 -34.07 22.83 -14.53
CA LYS A 310 -34.29 21.60 -15.30
C LYS A 310 -33.52 21.65 -16.62
N ALA A 311 -33.47 20.50 -17.35
CA ALA A 311 -32.90 20.41 -18.69
C ALA A 311 -33.50 21.47 -19.63
N ILE A 312 -32.66 22.08 -20.48
CA ILE A 312 -33.01 23.21 -21.36
C ILE A 312 -33.11 22.69 -22.80
N LYS A 313 -34.29 22.77 -23.39
CA LYS A 313 -34.51 22.36 -24.79
C LYS A 313 -33.72 23.25 -25.76
N SER A 314 -33.45 22.75 -26.97
CA SER A 314 -32.79 23.51 -28.06
C SER A 314 -33.39 24.88 -28.27
N GLY A 315 -32.58 25.91 -28.43
CA GLY A 315 -32.97 27.30 -28.64
C GLY A 315 -33.66 27.99 -27.44
N LYS A 316 -33.88 27.27 -26.31
CA LYS A 316 -34.54 27.84 -25.12
C LYS A 316 -33.51 28.32 -24.10
N LYS A 317 -33.96 29.18 -23.19
CA LYS A 317 -33.22 29.66 -22.02
C LYS A 317 -33.94 29.28 -20.73
N SER A 318 -33.18 29.13 -19.66
CA SER A 318 -33.67 28.95 -18.29
C SER A 318 -32.91 29.87 -17.35
N MET A 319 -33.57 30.31 -16.28
CA MET A 319 -32.92 31.16 -15.27
C MET A 319 -32.32 30.32 -14.16
N VAL A 320 -31.07 30.63 -13.79
CA VAL A 320 -30.42 30.15 -12.58
C VAL A 320 -30.65 31.17 -11.50
N SER A 321 -31.28 30.76 -10.39
CA SER A 321 -31.52 31.63 -9.24
C SER A 321 -30.38 31.47 -8.23
N VAL A 322 -29.86 32.58 -7.74
CA VAL A 322 -28.81 32.68 -6.74
C VAL A 322 -29.24 33.57 -5.61
N ASP A 323 -29.34 33.05 -4.40
CA ASP A 323 -29.55 33.86 -3.21
C ASP A 323 -28.17 34.22 -2.61
N ILE A 324 -27.93 35.54 -2.47
CA ILE A 324 -26.67 36.09 -1.95
C ILE A 324 -26.93 36.53 -0.49
N HIS A 325 -26.35 35.85 0.47
CA HIS A 325 -26.50 36.08 1.90
C HIS A 325 -25.34 36.93 2.43
N THR A 326 -25.63 38.15 2.91
CA THR A 326 -24.57 39.09 3.36
C THR A 326 -24.40 39.13 4.89
N LYS A 327 -25.09 38.26 5.66
CA LYS A 327 -25.07 38.28 7.13
C LYS A 327 -23.69 38.23 7.72
N ASP A 328 -22.82 37.40 7.14
CA ASP A 328 -21.45 37.18 7.63
C ASP A 328 -20.38 37.88 6.78
N LEU A 329 -20.80 38.81 5.92
CA LEU A 329 -19.91 39.58 5.05
C LEU A 329 -19.75 41.02 5.58
N LYS A 330 -18.55 41.54 5.52
CA LYS A 330 -18.26 42.96 5.81
C LYS A 330 -18.59 43.83 4.59
N ALA A 331 -18.76 45.15 4.81
CA ALA A 331 -18.88 46.10 3.70
C ALA A 331 -17.64 45.99 2.79
N GLY A 332 -17.88 46.03 1.46
CA GLY A 332 -16.84 45.89 0.46
C GLY A 332 -17.29 45.22 -0.82
N ALA A 333 -16.38 45.17 -1.81
CA ALA A 333 -16.59 44.50 -3.09
C ALA A 333 -16.23 43.03 -3.01
N TYR A 334 -17.08 42.17 -3.57
CA TYR A 334 -16.88 40.71 -3.60
C TYR A 334 -16.94 40.20 -5.02
N SER A 335 -16.13 39.18 -5.27
CA SER A 335 -16.13 38.38 -6.49
C SER A 335 -16.15 36.92 -6.12
N ARG A 336 -17.12 36.14 -6.63
CA ARG A 336 -17.34 34.73 -6.30
C ARG A 336 -17.49 33.92 -7.56
N GLU A 337 -17.06 32.65 -7.52
CA GLU A 337 -17.16 31.73 -8.65
C GLU A 337 -18.41 30.83 -8.50
N VAL A 338 -19.16 30.72 -9.58
CA VAL A 338 -20.22 29.73 -9.78
C VAL A 338 -19.77 28.78 -10.87
N VAL A 339 -19.71 27.49 -10.57
CA VAL A 339 -19.31 26.45 -11.52
C VAL A 339 -20.53 25.70 -12.01
N ILE A 340 -20.67 25.55 -13.33
CA ILE A 340 -21.78 24.88 -14.00
C ILE A 340 -21.22 23.68 -14.76
N ILE A 341 -21.67 22.47 -14.42
CA ILE A 341 -21.29 21.22 -15.11
C ILE A 341 -22.47 20.76 -15.94
N THR A 342 -22.24 20.44 -17.21
CA THR A 342 -23.27 20.07 -18.17
C THR A 342 -22.85 18.90 -19.05
N ASN A 343 -23.77 18.43 -19.91
CA ASN A 343 -23.51 17.48 -20.97
C ASN A 343 -23.04 18.11 -22.30
N ASP A 344 -22.59 19.35 -22.31
CA ASP A 344 -21.89 19.97 -23.44
C ASP A 344 -20.47 19.40 -23.54
N TYR A 345 -20.20 18.56 -24.56
CA TYR A 345 -18.92 17.85 -24.67
C TYR A 345 -17.74 18.79 -25.00
N MET A 346 -18.00 19.94 -25.63
CA MET A 346 -16.97 20.94 -25.95
C MET A 346 -16.59 21.78 -24.72
N ASN A 347 -17.59 22.11 -23.89
CA ASN A 347 -17.43 22.96 -22.73
C ASN A 347 -18.20 22.40 -21.51
N PRO A 348 -17.82 21.22 -21.02
CA PRO A 348 -18.60 20.55 -19.98
C PRO A 348 -18.59 21.29 -18.64
N VAL A 349 -17.64 22.18 -18.43
CA VAL A 349 -17.50 23.00 -17.22
C VAL A 349 -17.42 24.47 -17.58
N LYS A 350 -18.39 25.25 -17.15
CA LYS A 350 -18.39 26.70 -17.25
C LYS A 350 -18.14 27.32 -15.88
N ARG A 351 -17.27 28.32 -15.83
CA ARG A 351 -16.97 29.13 -14.64
C ARG A 351 -17.52 30.52 -14.86
N VAL A 352 -18.41 30.96 -13.98
CA VAL A 352 -19.06 32.24 -14.04
C VAL A 352 -18.65 33.05 -12.82
N LYS A 353 -18.07 34.21 -13.05
CA LYS A 353 -17.67 35.15 -12.02
C LYS A 353 -18.85 36.04 -11.65
N LEU A 354 -19.32 35.97 -10.41
CA LEU A 354 -20.41 36.78 -9.85
C LEU A 354 -19.81 37.84 -8.93
N SER A 355 -20.02 39.12 -9.29
CA SER A 355 -19.55 40.29 -8.54
C SER A 355 -20.73 40.97 -7.85
N PHE A 356 -20.51 41.51 -6.65
CA PHE A 356 -21.46 42.35 -5.92
C PHE A 356 -20.73 43.21 -4.88
N VAL A 357 -21.40 44.23 -4.36
CA VAL A 357 -20.89 45.14 -3.32
C VAL A 357 -21.84 45.08 -2.12
N VAL A 358 -21.28 44.89 -0.92
CA VAL A 358 -21.98 44.97 0.35
C VAL A 358 -21.80 46.37 0.93
N GLU A 359 -22.91 47.05 1.21
CA GLU A 359 -22.97 48.41 1.79
C GLU A 359 -23.56 48.44 3.20
#